data_6956db0fc5e1a49a51f27ebb745895fd
#
_entry.id   6956db0fc5e1a49a51f27ebb745895fd
#
_cell.length_a   1.000
_cell.length_b   1.000
_cell.length_c   1.000
_cell.angle_alpha   90.00
_cell.angle_beta   90.00
_cell.angle_gamma   90.00
#
_symmetry.space_group_name_H-M   'P 1'
#
loop_
_entity.id
_entity.type
_entity.pdbx_description
1 polymer ?
#
loop_
_entity_poly.entity_id
_entity_poly.type
_entity_poly.pdbx_seq_one_letter_code
_entity_poly.pdbx_strand_id
1 'polypeptide(L)'
;MIEFLKSNTETLVCMDGAAIARIPAAAGAADSFEAIEDGVWKWTRRTAAPTAHMRMTVIAAAADFTMIPGISYGGNGWGTTPEYVGDRAEDGTPWSFASHRATIPSCTYSENDRASLALFAADPDDSTACSLYKTDDGENHVLIFPEEERPKTLQRHFWGDAFVGEMRPTDTFCAILCVWPSDGTRHRYAPLCDFAWRFFGHPLAAPKSARELYRLSIAYCRYLFERERDGFAGFTMGAQWHLG
;
A
#
# COMPACT_ATOMS: atom_id res chain seq x y z
N MET A 1 1.62 24.58 1.59
CA MET A 1 0.54 24.35 2.62
C MET A 1 -0.50 23.40 2.04
N ILE A 2 -0.97 22.41 2.81
CA ILE A 2 -2.02 21.47 2.38
C ILE A 2 -3.37 21.91 2.99
N GLU A 3 -4.39 21.91 2.18
CA GLU A 3 -5.75 22.31 2.55
C GLU A 3 -6.78 21.31 2.03
N PHE A 4 -7.88 21.11 2.80
CA PHE A 4 -8.99 20.24 2.43
C PHE A 4 -10.23 21.10 2.19
N LEU A 5 -10.60 21.27 0.92
CA LEU A 5 -11.74 22.09 0.51
C LEU A 5 -12.95 21.18 0.27
N LYS A 6 -13.92 21.23 1.20
CA LYS A 6 -15.11 20.36 1.17
C LYS A 6 -16.23 20.96 0.31
N SER A 7 -16.87 20.11 -0.48
CA SER A 7 -18.12 20.37 -1.18
C SER A 7 -19.14 19.25 -0.87
N ASN A 8 -20.32 19.33 -1.47
CA ASN A 8 -21.34 18.28 -1.31
C ASN A 8 -21.00 16.99 -2.05
N THR A 9 -20.12 17.04 -3.04
CA THR A 9 -19.78 15.89 -3.91
C THR A 9 -18.40 15.33 -3.65
N GLU A 10 -17.49 16.13 -3.09
CA GLU A 10 -16.10 15.72 -2.88
C GLU A 10 -15.38 16.65 -1.90
N THR A 11 -14.23 16.20 -1.43
CA THR A 11 -13.22 17.04 -0.76
C THR A 11 -12.02 17.14 -1.67
N LEU A 12 -11.62 18.34 -2.07
CA LEU A 12 -10.37 18.57 -2.79
C LEU A 12 -9.20 18.61 -1.79
N VAL A 13 -8.15 17.92 -2.12
CA VAL A 13 -6.84 18.01 -1.44
C VAL A 13 -6.01 19.00 -2.25
N CYS A 14 -5.76 20.15 -1.69
CA CYS A 14 -5.04 21.24 -2.35
C CYS A 14 -3.65 21.41 -1.74
N MET A 15 -2.65 21.63 -2.57
CA MET A 15 -1.31 22.01 -2.18
C MET A 15 -0.96 23.36 -2.82
N ASP A 16 -0.65 24.36 -1.98
CA ASP A 16 -0.34 25.74 -2.40
C ASP A 16 -1.41 26.31 -3.35
N GLY A 17 -2.68 26.09 -3.00
CA GLY A 17 -3.86 26.60 -3.72
C GLY A 17 -4.25 25.80 -4.97
N ALA A 18 -3.55 24.74 -5.33
CA ALA A 18 -3.88 23.91 -6.48
C ALA A 18 -4.29 22.49 -6.06
N ALA A 19 -5.41 22.00 -6.62
CA ALA A 19 -5.88 20.65 -6.38
C ALA A 19 -4.86 19.62 -6.92
N ILE A 20 -4.49 18.67 -6.08
CA ILE A 20 -3.59 17.54 -6.39
C ILE A 20 -4.29 16.19 -6.31
N ALA A 21 -5.37 16.12 -5.54
CA ALA A 21 -6.22 14.95 -5.41
C ALA A 21 -7.65 15.36 -5.01
N ARG A 22 -8.57 14.42 -5.12
CA ARG A 22 -9.94 14.55 -4.64
C ARG A 22 -10.40 13.29 -3.92
N ILE A 23 -11.27 13.47 -2.94
CA ILE A 23 -11.89 12.42 -2.15
C ILE A 23 -13.39 12.47 -2.44
N PRO A 24 -13.96 11.51 -3.17
CA PRO A 24 -15.40 11.47 -3.44
C PRO A 24 -16.20 11.38 -2.15
N ALA A 25 -17.26 12.18 -2.05
CA ALA A 25 -18.19 12.08 -0.94
C ALA A 25 -18.92 10.74 -0.98
N ALA A 26 -19.06 10.10 0.18
CA ALA A 26 -19.88 8.91 0.32
C ALA A 26 -21.26 9.29 0.88
N ALA A 27 -22.31 8.77 0.26
CA ALA A 27 -23.69 9.05 0.71
C ALA A 27 -23.87 8.64 2.18
N GLY A 28 -24.39 9.56 2.99
CA GLY A 28 -24.62 9.31 4.42
C GLY A 28 -23.34 9.20 5.25
N ALA A 29 -22.22 9.69 4.74
CA ALA A 29 -20.95 9.72 5.49
C ALA A 29 -20.42 11.15 5.63
N ALA A 30 -19.57 11.34 6.66
CA ALA A 30 -18.87 12.60 6.93
C ALA A 30 -17.38 12.31 7.11
N ASP A 31 -16.53 13.10 6.44
CA ASP A 31 -15.09 13.02 6.51
C ASP A 31 -14.51 14.09 7.43
N SER A 32 -13.49 13.71 8.21
CA SER A 32 -12.68 14.63 8.99
C SER A 32 -11.20 14.30 8.83
N PHE A 33 -10.34 15.32 8.89
CA PHE A 33 -8.90 15.22 8.72
C PHE A 33 -8.23 15.87 9.93
N GLU A 34 -7.41 15.10 10.64
CA GLU A 34 -6.63 15.52 11.79
C GLU A 34 -5.16 15.44 11.43
N ALA A 35 -4.43 16.55 11.56
CA ALA A 35 -3.00 16.57 11.28
C ALA A 35 -2.25 15.76 12.34
N ILE A 36 -1.40 14.85 11.92
CA ILE A 36 -0.48 14.08 12.77
C ILE A 36 0.88 14.77 12.79
N GLU A 37 1.42 15.04 11.63
CA GLU A 37 2.65 15.81 11.40
C GLU A 37 2.58 16.49 10.04
N ASP A 38 3.63 17.24 9.64
CA ASP A 38 3.65 17.93 8.35
C ASP A 38 3.51 16.93 7.19
N GLY A 39 2.52 17.17 6.35
CA GLY A 39 2.20 16.29 5.22
C GLY A 39 1.45 15.00 5.58
N VAL A 40 1.03 14.80 6.84
CA VAL A 40 0.38 13.56 7.27
C VAL A 40 -0.89 13.81 8.07
N TRP A 41 -1.97 13.17 7.67
CA TRP A 41 -3.28 13.30 8.32
C TRP A 41 -3.89 11.95 8.63
N LYS A 42 -4.57 11.88 9.78
CA LYS A 42 -5.57 10.86 10.04
C LYS A 42 -6.87 11.27 9.37
N TRP A 43 -7.29 10.50 8.39
CA TRP A 43 -8.60 10.64 7.77
C TRP A 43 -9.59 9.71 8.44
N THR A 44 -10.65 10.28 9.04
CA THR A 44 -11.76 9.52 9.62
C THR A 44 -13.01 9.74 8.79
N ARG A 45 -13.62 8.65 8.33
CA ARG A 45 -14.94 8.63 7.68
C ARG A 45 -15.95 8.02 8.63
N ARG A 46 -17.01 8.79 8.95
CA ARG A 46 -18.13 8.32 9.77
C ARG A 46 -19.38 8.17 8.93
N THR A 47 -20.04 7.02 9.02
CA THR A 47 -21.31 6.72 8.36
C THR A 47 -22.48 6.96 9.29
N ALA A 48 -23.66 7.29 8.73
CA ALA A 48 -24.89 7.53 9.50
C ALA A 48 -25.41 6.25 10.22
N ALA A 49 -25.01 5.07 9.72
CA ALA A 49 -25.33 3.78 10.33
C ALA A 49 -24.13 2.82 10.18
N PRO A 50 -23.93 1.88 11.13
CA PRO A 50 -22.87 0.90 11.02
C PRO A 50 -22.97 0.08 9.72
N THR A 51 -21.82 -0.14 9.08
CA THR A 51 -21.70 -0.98 7.89
C THR A 51 -20.53 -1.95 8.04
N ALA A 52 -20.63 -3.10 7.40
CA ALA A 52 -19.57 -4.11 7.35
C ALA A 52 -18.67 -3.97 6.11
N HIS A 53 -18.95 -2.97 5.24
CA HIS A 53 -18.16 -2.74 4.03
C HIS A 53 -17.93 -1.25 3.82
N MET A 54 -16.68 -0.85 3.55
CA MET A 54 -16.33 0.52 3.20
C MET A 54 -15.17 0.54 2.21
N ARG A 55 -15.22 1.46 1.27
CA ARG A 55 -14.09 1.84 0.40
C ARG A 55 -13.78 3.32 0.64
N MET A 56 -12.58 3.60 1.10
CA MET A 56 -12.08 4.97 1.23
C MET A 56 -11.19 5.25 0.03
N THR A 57 -11.63 6.13 -0.85
CA THR A 57 -10.97 6.40 -2.13
C THR A 57 -10.41 7.82 -2.18
N VAL A 58 -9.15 7.94 -2.59
CA VAL A 58 -8.52 9.18 -3.01
C VAL A 58 -8.16 9.05 -4.49
N ILE A 59 -8.55 10.02 -5.29
CA ILE A 59 -8.21 10.07 -6.71
C ILE A 59 -7.16 11.17 -6.87
N ALA A 60 -5.92 10.76 -7.07
CA ALA A 60 -4.79 11.66 -7.30
C ALA A 60 -4.70 12.03 -8.78
N ALA A 61 -4.02 13.14 -9.08
CA ALA A 61 -3.63 13.46 -10.44
C ALA A 61 -2.79 12.34 -11.06
N ALA A 62 -2.73 12.28 -12.39
CA ALA A 62 -1.93 11.29 -13.10
C ALA A 62 -0.49 11.25 -12.56
N ALA A 63 0.01 10.04 -12.32
CA ALA A 63 1.30 9.80 -11.71
C ALA A 63 2.33 9.30 -12.75
N ASP A 64 3.60 9.66 -12.50
CA ASP A 64 4.75 9.14 -13.23
C ASP A 64 5.25 7.83 -12.63
N PHE A 65 5.02 7.65 -11.33
CA PHE A 65 5.37 6.45 -10.60
C PHE A 65 4.27 6.08 -9.59
N THR A 66 3.99 4.79 -9.52
CA THR A 66 3.01 4.22 -8.59
C THR A 66 3.59 3.01 -7.88
N MET A 67 3.13 2.76 -6.65
CA MET A 67 3.64 1.64 -5.86
C MET A 67 2.57 1.10 -4.90
N ILE A 68 2.48 -0.22 -4.82
CA ILE A 68 1.98 -0.93 -3.64
C ILE A 68 3.20 -1.58 -3.01
N PRO A 69 3.68 -1.11 -1.84
CA PRO A 69 4.96 -1.51 -1.26
C PRO A 69 5.11 -3.03 -1.10
N GLY A 70 6.14 -3.60 -1.73
CA GLY A 70 6.38 -5.04 -1.72
C GLY A 70 5.65 -5.85 -2.79
N ILE A 71 4.71 -5.23 -3.54
CA ILE A 71 3.85 -5.95 -4.49
C ILE A 71 4.00 -5.43 -5.92
N SER A 72 3.78 -4.14 -6.16
CA SER A 72 3.69 -3.58 -7.50
C SER A 72 4.39 -2.23 -7.59
N TYR A 73 5.09 -2.01 -8.71
CA TYR A 73 5.86 -0.80 -8.99
C TYR A 73 5.65 -0.40 -10.44
N GLY A 74 4.89 0.64 -10.67
CA GLY A 74 4.59 1.17 -12.00
C GLY A 74 5.45 2.39 -12.33
N GLY A 75 5.89 2.54 -13.58
CA GLY A 75 6.64 3.71 -14.06
C GLY A 75 8.16 3.64 -13.87
N ASN A 76 8.72 2.58 -13.32
CA ASN A 76 10.16 2.41 -13.14
C ASN A 76 10.89 1.77 -14.36
N GLY A 77 10.16 1.36 -15.38
CA GLY A 77 10.69 0.80 -16.63
C GLY A 77 11.31 -0.59 -16.53
N TRP A 78 11.37 -1.18 -15.35
CA TRP A 78 11.79 -2.58 -15.16
C TRP A 78 10.80 -3.33 -14.28
N GLY A 79 10.63 -4.62 -14.53
CA GLY A 79 9.69 -5.47 -13.81
C GLY A 79 8.23 -5.35 -14.28
N THR A 80 7.95 -4.49 -15.24
CA THR A 80 6.66 -4.43 -15.91
C THR A 80 6.79 -4.97 -17.33
N THR A 81 6.41 -6.22 -17.54
CA THR A 81 6.10 -6.68 -18.89
C THR A 81 4.71 -6.19 -19.30
N PRO A 82 4.37 -6.05 -20.57
CA PRO A 82 3.03 -5.69 -21.02
C PRO A 82 1.93 -6.55 -20.40
N GLU A 83 2.24 -7.80 -20.06
CA GLU A 83 1.31 -8.73 -19.44
C GLU A 83 1.09 -8.45 -17.93
N TYR A 84 1.98 -7.70 -17.32
CA TYR A 84 1.92 -7.34 -15.89
C TYR A 84 1.65 -5.84 -15.67
N VAL A 85 1.57 -5.07 -16.73
CA VAL A 85 1.15 -3.67 -16.69
C VAL A 85 -0.37 -3.65 -16.60
N GLY A 86 -0.87 -3.85 -15.44
CA GLY A 86 -2.30 -3.76 -15.26
C GLY A 86 -2.57 -3.79 -13.77
N ASP A 87 -3.15 -2.75 -13.35
CA ASP A 87 -3.82 -2.55 -12.10
C ASP A 87 -5.21 -3.24 -12.12
N ARG A 88 -5.53 -3.97 -13.21
CA ARG A 88 -6.82 -4.64 -13.43
C ARG A 88 -6.65 -6.04 -13.95
N ALA A 89 -7.60 -6.91 -13.57
CA ALA A 89 -7.79 -8.23 -14.17
C ALA A 89 -8.35 -8.12 -15.59
N GLU A 90 -8.37 -9.24 -16.33
CA GLU A 90 -8.89 -9.32 -17.71
C GLU A 90 -10.36 -8.87 -17.82
N ASP A 91 -11.16 -9.06 -16.77
CA ASP A 91 -12.55 -8.60 -16.68
C ASP A 91 -12.71 -7.12 -16.31
N GLY A 92 -11.59 -6.38 -16.23
CA GLY A 92 -11.55 -4.96 -15.87
C GLY A 92 -11.67 -4.69 -14.37
N THR A 93 -11.78 -5.72 -13.52
CA THR A 93 -11.83 -5.54 -12.06
C THR A 93 -10.48 -5.08 -11.54
N PRO A 94 -10.40 -4.00 -10.73
CA PRO A 94 -9.16 -3.60 -10.08
C PRO A 94 -8.64 -4.71 -9.15
N TRP A 95 -7.32 -4.91 -9.15
CA TRP A 95 -6.71 -5.81 -8.18
C TRP A 95 -6.82 -5.24 -6.78
N SER A 96 -7.01 -6.10 -5.81
CA SER A 96 -6.92 -5.77 -4.39
C SER A 96 -5.98 -6.75 -3.69
N PHE A 97 -5.29 -6.23 -2.69
CA PHE A 97 -4.28 -6.96 -1.92
C PHE A 97 -4.55 -6.77 -0.44
N ALA A 98 -4.68 -7.88 0.25
CA ALA A 98 -4.83 -7.93 1.69
C ALA A 98 -3.64 -7.28 2.42
N SER A 99 -3.88 -6.71 3.61
CA SER A 99 -2.91 -5.89 4.35
C SER A 99 -1.58 -6.62 4.62
N HIS A 100 -1.63 -7.92 4.90
CA HIS A 100 -0.44 -8.74 5.17
C HIS A 100 0.46 -8.96 3.93
N ARG A 101 -0.01 -8.62 2.72
CA ARG A 101 0.77 -8.69 1.49
C ARG A 101 1.68 -7.50 1.28
N ALA A 102 1.26 -6.32 1.71
CA ALA A 102 2.03 -5.09 1.55
C ALA A 102 3.01 -4.91 2.72
N THR A 103 4.21 -4.39 2.45
CA THR A 103 5.21 -4.13 3.50
C THR A 103 4.83 -2.98 4.43
N ILE A 104 3.94 -2.08 3.98
CA ILE A 104 3.21 -1.11 4.81
C ILE A 104 1.73 -1.50 4.70
N PRO A 105 1.02 -1.75 5.80
CA PRO A 105 -0.34 -2.30 5.79
C PRO A 105 -1.29 -1.55 4.86
N SER A 106 -1.80 -2.26 3.84
CA SER A 106 -2.76 -1.76 2.84
C SER A 106 -2.35 -0.43 2.20
N CYS A 107 -1.04 -0.24 1.96
CA CYS A 107 -0.51 1.02 1.45
C CYS A 107 -0.57 1.08 -0.07
N THR A 108 -0.97 2.25 -0.56
CA THR A 108 -0.84 2.67 -1.96
C THR A 108 -0.09 3.99 -2.04
N TYR A 109 0.75 4.16 -3.05
CA TYR A 109 1.57 5.35 -3.25
C TYR A 109 1.59 5.76 -4.71
N SER A 110 1.56 7.06 -4.96
CA SER A 110 1.79 7.66 -6.27
C SER A 110 2.60 8.94 -6.16
N GLU A 111 3.33 9.26 -7.21
CA GLU A 111 4.06 10.53 -7.32
C GLU A 111 4.04 11.07 -8.75
N ASN A 112 4.11 12.39 -8.86
CA ASN A 112 4.38 13.13 -10.09
C ASN A 112 5.35 14.29 -9.78
N ASP A 113 5.54 15.19 -10.75
CA ASP A 113 6.43 16.35 -10.63
C ASP A 113 6.00 17.37 -9.56
N ARG A 114 4.77 17.31 -9.05
CA ARG A 114 4.22 18.25 -8.07
C ARG A 114 4.15 17.69 -6.66
N ALA A 115 3.68 16.46 -6.51
CA ALA A 115 3.41 15.87 -5.22
C ALA A 115 3.57 14.36 -5.22
N SER A 116 3.81 13.81 -4.04
CA SER A 116 3.60 12.40 -3.72
C SER A 116 2.41 12.24 -2.78
N LEU A 117 1.66 11.16 -2.94
CA LEU A 117 0.51 10.81 -2.15
C LEU A 117 0.58 9.35 -1.71
N ALA A 118 0.28 9.10 -0.44
CA ALA A 118 0.08 7.74 0.07
C ALA A 118 -1.21 7.63 0.86
N LEU A 119 -1.85 6.47 0.76
CA LEU A 119 -3.02 6.10 1.54
C LEU A 119 -2.77 4.71 2.14
N PHE A 120 -2.98 4.52 3.45
CA PHE A 120 -2.82 3.23 4.10
C PHE A 120 -3.66 3.09 5.37
N ALA A 121 -3.73 1.87 5.93
CA ALA A 121 -4.48 1.57 7.13
C ALA A 121 -3.95 2.37 8.35
N ALA A 122 -4.86 2.91 9.15
CA ALA A 122 -4.49 3.60 10.39
C ALA A 122 -4.10 2.63 11.51
N ASP A 123 -4.61 1.41 11.47
CA ASP A 123 -4.30 0.34 12.41
C ASP A 123 -3.80 -0.89 11.63
N PRO A 124 -2.61 -1.44 11.94
CA PRO A 124 -2.10 -2.63 11.27
C PRO A 124 -2.91 -3.89 11.56
N ASP A 125 -3.66 -3.91 12.66
CA ASP A 125 -4.50 -5.04 13.08
C ASP A 125 -5.90 -4.97 12.44
N ASP A 126 -6.23 -3.87 11.77
CA ASP A 126 -7.47 -3.77 10.99
C ASP A 126 -7.45 -4.75 9.81
N SER A 127 -8.56 -5.47 9.64
CA SER A 127 -8.79 -6.33 8.47
C SER A 127 -9.06 -5.47 7.25
N THR A 128 -8.01 -5.08 6.53
CA THR A 128 -8.07 -4.17 5.40
C THR A 128 -7.37 -4.73 4.17
N ALA A 129 -7.70 -4.17 3.01
CA ALA A 129 -6.96 -4.37 1.78
C ALA A 129 -6.72 -3.04 1.07
N CYS A 130 -5.84 -3.03 0.10
CA CYS A 130 -5.62 -1.89 -0.77
C CYS A 130 -5.80 -2.23 -2.24
N SER A 131 -6.12 -1.21 -3.02
CA SER A 131 -6.14 -1.26 -4.48
C SER A 131 -5.59 0.03 -5.04
N LEU A 132 -4.82 -0.06 -6.11
CA LEU A 132 -4.28 1.08 -6.83
C LEU A 132 -4.50 0.86 -8.33
N TYR A 133 -5.21 1.76 -8.98
CA TYR A 133 -5.52 1.61 -10.40
C TYR A 133 -5.79 2.95 -11.07
N LYS A 134 -5.52 3.00 -12.36
CA LYS A 134 -5.69 4.19 -13.19
C LYS A 134 -7.09 4.24 -13.82
N THR A 135 -7.65 5.45 -13.89
CA THR A 135 -8.84 5.79 -14.70
C THR A 135 -8.56 7.08 -15.48
N ASP A 136 -9.51 7.49 -16.32
CA ASP A 136 -9.41 8.78 -17.01
C ASP A 136 -9.38 9.97 -16.03
N ASP A 137 -9.90 9.76 -14.83
CA ASP A 137 -9.94 10.77 -13.75
C ASP A 137 -8.62 10.86 -12.93
N GLY A 138 -7.70 9.92 -13.08
CA GLY A 138 -6.43 9.87 -12.35
C GLY A 138 -6.14 8.53 -11.69
N GLU A 139 -5.21 8.56 -10.74
CA GLU A 139 -4.78 7.38 -9.96
C GLU A 139 -5.71 7.18 -8.75
N ASN A 140 -6.38 6.05 -8.69
CA ASN A 140 -7.31 5.70 -7.62
C ASN A 140 -6.58 4.93 -6.53
N HIS A 141 -6.38 5.56 -5.39
CA HIS A 141 -5.91 4.94 -4.15
C HIS A 141 -7.11 4.50 -3.34
N VAL A 142 -7.24 3.22 -3.04
CA VAL A 142 -8.40 2.68 -2.34
C VAL A 142 -7.96 1.85 -1.14
N LEU A 143 -8.43 2.23 0.04
CA LEU A 143 -8.39 1.40 1.23
C LEU A 143 -9.75 0.72 1.38
N ILE A 144 -9.74 -0.60 1.59
CA ILE A 144 -10.91 -1.46 1.53
C ILE A 144 -11.13 -2.10 2.90
N PHE A 145 -12.36 -2.08 3.37
CA PHE A 145 -12.84 -2.74 4.59
C PHE A 145 -14.04 -3.64 4.24
N PRO A 146 -14.04 -4.91 4.65
CA PRO A 146 -12.95 -5.70 5.24
C PRO A 146 -11.86 -6.03 4.22
N GLU A 147 -10.84 -6.74 4.70
CA GLU A 147 -9.81 -7.33 3.84
C GLU A 147 -10.40 -8.08 2.66
N GLU A 148 -9.88 -7.82 1.48
CA GLU A 148 -10.21 -8.61 0.28
C GLU A 148 -8.95 -8.88 -0.54
N GLU A 149 -8.94 -9.99 -1.27
CA GLU A 149 -7.88 -10.33 -2.20
C GLU A 149 -8.47 -10.68 -3.55
N ARG A 150 -8.07 -9.96 -4.58
CA ARG A 150 -8.45 -10.23 -5.97
C ARG A 150 -7.18 -10.24 -6.82
N PRO A 151 -6.49 -11.39 -6.88
CA PRO A 151 -5.27 -11.53 -7.65
C PRO A 151 -5.55 -11.55 -9.14
N LYS A 152 -4.52 -11.28 -9.94
CA LYS A 152 -4.57 -11.51 -11.38
C LYS A 152 -4.79 -12.99 -11.66
N THR A 153 -5.67 -13.29 -12.59
CA THR A 153 -6.08 -14.66 -12.98
C THR A 153 -4.88 -15.53 -13.39
N LEU A 154 -3.89 -14.96 -14.06
CA LEU A 154 -2.68 -15.67 -14.49
C LEU A 154 -1.68 -15.99 -13.39
N GLN A 155 -1.89 -15.49 -12.18
CA GLN A 155 -0.99 -15.69 -11.03
C GLN A 155 -1.63 -16.49 -9.90
N ARG A 156 -2.70 -17.22 -10.16
CA ARG A 156 -3.44 -18.01 -9.15
C ARG A 156 -2.55 -18.88 -8.28
N HIS A 157 -1.55 -19.51 -8.86
CA HIS A 157 -0.64 -20.41 -8.15
C HIS A 157 0.28 -19.71 -7.14
N PHE A 158 0.44 -18.37 -7.23
CA PHE A 158 1.27 -17.61 -6.29
C PHE A 158 0.48 -17.01 -5.13
N TRP A 159 -0.81 -16.72 -5.33
CA TRP A 159 -1.56 -15.84 -4.45
C TRP A 159 -2.76 -16.50 -3.77
N GLY A 160 -3.04 -17.73 -4.12
CA GLY A 160 -4.23 -18.43 -3.63
C GLY A 160 -5.51 -17.97 -4.33
N ASP A 161 -6.64 -18.34 -3.77
CA ASP A 161 -7.96 -17.98 -4.29
C ASP A 161 -8.37 -16.56 -3.87
N ALA A 162 -9.20 -15.92 -4.69
CA ALA A 162 -9.82 -14.66 -4.31
C ALA A 162 -10.71 -14.86 -3.07
N PHE A 163 -10.65 -13.92 -2.12
CA PHE A 163 -11.50 -13.97 -0.93
C PHE A 163 -11.95 -12.57 -0.51
N VAL A 164 -12.99 -12.52 0.29
CA VAL A 164 -13.45 -11.34 1.01
C VAL A 164 -13.57 -11.73 2.48
N GLY A 165 -12.89 -11.00 3.36
CA GLY A 165 -12.95 -11.21 4.78
C GLY A 165 -14.27 -10.73 5.40
N GLU A 166 -14.39 -10.91 6.69
CA GLU A 166 -15.55 -10.47 7.48
C GLU A 166 -15.12 -9.45 8.52
N MET A 167 -15.94 -8.44 8.76
CA MET A 167 -15.76 -7.52 9.86
C MET A 167 -17.08 -7.24 10.59
N ARG A 168 -16.98 -6.87 11.84
CA ARG A 168 -18.14 -6.37 12.57
C ARG A 168 -18.55 -5.01 12.02
N PRO A 169 -19.86 -4.78 11.80
CA PRO A 169 -20.33 -3.48 11.36
C PRO A 169 -19.86 -2.35 12.30
N THR A 170 -19.29 -1.31 11.71
CA THR A 170 -18.86 -0.08 12.39
C THR A 170 -19.36 1.14 11.65
N ASP A 171 -19.48 2.25 12.36
CA ASP A 171 -19.80 3.56 11.79
C ASP A 171 -18.55 4.44 11.57
N THR A 172 -17.38 3.94 11.94
CA THR A 172 -16.13 4.72 11.92
C THR A 172 -15.02 3.94 11.22
N PHE A 173 -14.45 4.55 10.17
CA PHE A 173 -13.34 4.02 9.39
C PHE A 173 -12.19 5.02 9.38
N CYS A 174 -10.97 4.55 9.58
CA CYS A 174 -9.78 5.38 9.67
C CYS A 174 -8.72 4.99 8.65
N ALA A 175 -8.08 5.99 8.07
CA ALA A 175 -6.94 5.84 7.18
C ALA A 175 -5.87 6.88 7.52
N ILE A 176 -4.65 6.63 7.08
CA ILE A 176 -3.58 7.62 7.03
C ILE A 176 -3.46 8.11 5.60
N LEU A 177 -3.55 9.41 5.43
CA LEU A 177 -3.33 10.11 4.16
C LEU A 177 -2.05 10.95 4.29
N CYS A 178 -1.08 10.66 3.44
CA CYS A 178 0.16 11.42 3.34
C CYS A 178 0.20 12.19 2.03
N VAL A 179 0.66 13.44 2.09
CA VAL A 179 0.87 14.29 0.93
C VAL A 179 2.13 15.12 1.16
N TRP A 180 3.11 14.96 0.30
CA TRP A 180 4.34 15.75 0.35
C TRP A 180 4.61 16.43 -0.99
N PRO A 181 5.18 17.65 -0.98
CA PRO A 181 5.60 18.30 -2.22
C PRO A 181 6.74 17.50 -2.87
N SER A 182 6.71 17.43 -4.20
CA SER A 182 7.83 16.90 -4.97
C SER A 182 8.97 17.93 -5.03
N ASP A 183 10.22 17.46 -4.98
CA ASP A 183 11.39 18.28 -5.23
C ASP A 183 12.05 18.00 -6.58
N GLY A 184 11.32 17.28 -7.45
CA GLY A 184 11.80 16.90 -8.76
C GLY A 184 12.69 15.64 -8.79
N THR A 185 13.00 15.05 -7.62
CA THR A 185 13.63 13.72 -7.58
C THR A 185 12.57 12.63 -7.73
N ARG A 186 12.88 11.57 -8.47
CA ARG A 186 11.98 10.42 -8.63
C ARG A 186 12.11 9.45 -7.46
N HIS A 187 11.05 8.68 -7.22
CA HIS A 187 11.01 7.59 -6.23
C HIS A 187 11.20 8.08 -4.79
N ARG A 188 10.48 9.13 -4.41
CA ARG A 188 10.57 9.77 -3.09
C ARG A 188 9.71 9.11 -2.01
N TYR A 189 9.62 7.82 -2.00
CA TYR A 189 8.89 7.11 -0.97
C TYR A 189 9.63 6.96 0.38
N ALA A 190 10.86 7.47 0.50
CA ALA A 190 11.59 7.44 1.77
C ALA A 190 10.84 8.12 2.92
N PRO A 191 10.23 9.32 2.78
CA PRO A 191 9.42 9.92 3.83
C PRO A 191 8.25 9.04 4.28
N LEU A 192 7.61 8.33 3.34
CA LEU A 192 6.56 7.36 3.65
C LEU A 192 7.09 6.21 4.51
N CYS A 193 8.24 5.63 4.13
CA CYS A 193 8.86 4.55 4.89
C CYS A 193 9.26 5.00 6.30
N ASP A 194 9.87 6.16 6.43
CA ASP A 194 10.28 6.73 7.71
C ASP A 194 9.09 7.01 8.62
N PHE A 195 8.02 7.60 8.06
CA PHE A 195 6.81 7.84 8.82
C PHE A 195 6.15 6.53 9.26
N ALA A 196 5.92 5.60 8.33
CA ALA A 196 5.27 4.32 8.63
C ALA A 196 6.05 3.52 9.68
N TRP A 197 7.38 3.51 9.60
CA TRP A 197 8.24 2.87 10.60
C TRP A 197 8.05 3.44 12.00
N ARG A 198 8.00 4.78 12.12
CA ARG A 198 7.77 5.44 13.42
C ARG A 198 6.33 5.27 13.91
N PHE A 199 5.38 5.36 13.00
CA PHE A 199 3.95 5.33 13.30
C PHE A 199 3.50 3.97 13.83
N PHE A 200 3.90 2.89 13.20
CA PHE A 200 3.53 1.54 13.65
C PHE A 200 4.35 1.06 14.85
N GLY A 201 5.42 1.77 15.23
CA GLY A 201 6.11 1.61 16.50
C GLY A 201 6.52 0.18 16.80
N HIS A 202 7.22 -0.49 15.87
CA HIS A 202 7.73 -1.82 16.13
C HIS A 202 8.88 -1.77 17.15
N PRO A 203 8.65 -2.04 18.44
CA PRO A 203 9.74 -2.31 19.34
C PRO A 203 10.36 -3.62 18.86
N LEU A 204 11.44 -3.53 18.09
CA LEU A 204 12.30 -4.67 17.83
C LEU A 204 12.95 -5.05 19.18
N ALA A 205 12.20 -5.73 20.02
CA ALA A 205 12.79 -6.53 21.07
C ALA A 205 13.53 -7.67 20.37
N ALA A 206 14.68 -7.33 19.79
CA ALA A 206 15.56 -8.35 19.22
C ALA A 206 15.99 -9.25 20.37
N PRO A 207 15.56 -10.53 20.43
CA PRO A 207 15.92 -11.44 21.50
C PRO A 207 17.41 -11.75 21.50
N LYS A 208 18.13 -11.22 20.51
CA LYS A 208 19.58 -11.41 20.30
C LYS A 208 20.22 -10.08 19.91
N SER A 209 21.47 -9.90 20.33
CA SER A 209 22.27 -8.76 19.90
C SER A 209 22.52 -8.78 18.38
N ALA A 210 22.75 -7.62 17.77
CA ALA A 210 23.10 -7.51 16.35
C ALA A 210 24.29 -8.41 15.96
N ARG A 211 25.26 -8.57 16.87
CA ARG A 211 26.43 -9.45 16.68
C ARG A 211 26.03 -10.92 16.63
N GLU A 212 25.10 -11.35 17.45
CA GLU A 212 24.57 -12.72 17.44
C GLU A 212 23.76 -12.99 16.18
N LEU A 213 22.89 -12.04 15.78
CA LEU A 213 22.14 -12.13 14.54
C LEU A 213 23.05 -12.23 13.32
N TYR A 214 24.12 -11.42 13.28
CA TYR A 214 25.13 -11.50 12.22
C TYR A 214 25.79 -12.88 12.17
N ARG A 215 26.21 -13.43 13.32
CA ARG A 215 26.81 -14.76 13.39
C ARG A 215 25.87 -15.87 12.93
N LEU A 216 24.60 -15.78 13.33
CA LEU A 216 23.56 -16.71 12.89
C LEU A 216 23.31 -16.61 11.39
N SER A 217 23.27 -15.39 10.83
CA SER A 217 23.12 -15.18 9.38
C SER A 217 24.29 -15.80 8.60
N ILE A 218 25.53 -15.61 9.06
CA ILE A 218 26.70 -16.24 8.43
C ILE A 218 26.66 -17.78 8.56
N ALA A 219 26.24 -18.31 9.71
CA ALA A 219 26.09 -19.76 9.89
C ALA A 219 25.01 -20.33 8.96
N TYR A 220 23.89 -19.60 8.80
CA TYR A 220 22.82 -19.97 7.87
C TYR A 220 23.27 -19.91 6.41
N CYS A 221 23.99 -18.86 6.01
CA CYS A 221 24.58 -18.79 4.67
C CYS A 221 25.53 -19.97 4.41
N ARG A 222 26.36 -20.35 5.40
CA ARG A 222 27.22 -21.52 5.27
C ARG A 222 26.44 -22.83 5.13
N TYR A 223 25.34 -22.96 5.82
CA TYR A 223 24.44 -24.11 5.72
C TYR A 223 23.80 -24.20 4.33
N LEU A 224 23.40 -23.06 3.75
CA LEU A 224 22.81 -23.00 2.41
C LEU A 224 23.84 -23.14 1.28
N PHE A 225 25.16 -23.08 1.58
CA PHE A 225 26.19 -23.16 0.56
C PHE A 225 26.48 -24.62 0.21
N GLU A 226 26.15 -25.03 -1.01
CA GLU A 226 26.55 -26.31 -1.59
C GLU A 226 27.85 -26.15 -2.38
N ARG A 227 28.87 -26.91 -2.01
CA ARG A 227 30.22 -26.80 -2.58
C ARG A 227 30.36 -27.39 -3.97
N GLU A 228 29.64 -28.45 -4.25
CA GLU A 228 29.76 -29.12 -5.56
C GLU A 228 28.69 -30.21 -5.67
N ARG A 229 27.65 -29.90 -6.39
CA ARG A 229 26.66 -30.87 -6.82
C ARG A 229 26.45 -30.67 -8.32
N ASP A 230 26.81 -31.66 -9.11
CA ASP A 230 26.63 -31.64 -10.57
C ASP A 230 27.28 -30.41 -11.27
N GLY A 231 28.46 -29.98 -10.78
CA GLY A 231 29.19 -28.82 -11.32
C GLY A 231 28.68 -27.46 -10.84
N PHE A 232 27.76 -27.42 -9.88
CA PHE A 232 27.25 -26.19 -9.28
C PHE A 232 27.88 -25.93 -7.93
N ALA A 233 28.36 -24.71 -7.71
CA ALA A 233 28.74 -24.19 -6.41
C ALA A 233 27.98 -22.87 -6.15
N GLY A 234 27.18 -22.82 -5.10
CA GLY A 234 26.37 -21.64 -4.80
C GLY A 234 25.45 -21.84 -3.60
N PHE A 235 24.56 -20.89 -3.41
CA PHE A 235 23.59 -20.93 -2.32
C PHE A 235 22.27 -21.55 -2.80
N THR A 236 21.76 -22.51 -2.04
CA THR A 236 20.40 -23.01 -2.22
C THR A 236 19.40 -22.06 -1.56
N MET A 237 18.27 -21.84 -2.21
CA MET A 237 17.17 -21.09 -1.59
C MET A 237 16.43 -22.02 -0.62
N GLY A 238 16.48 -21.68 0.69
CA GLY A 238 15.89 -22.50 1.75
C GLY A 238 14.40 -22.83 1.60
N ALA A 239 13.66 -22.04 0.82
CA ALA A 239 12.25 -22.28 0.55
C ALA A 239 11.98 -23.38 -0.51
N GLN A 240 12.97 -23.82 -1.26
CA GLN A 240 12.78 -24.82 -2.33
C GLN A 240 12.87 -26.27 -1.85
N TRP A 241 13.28 -26.51 -0.61
CA TRP A 241 13.39 -27.85 -0.05
C TRP A 241 12.06 -28.60 0.10
N HIS A 242 10.95 -27.90 0.04
CA HIS A 242 9.60 -28.46 0.18
C HIS A 242 8.88 -28.68 -1.16
N LEU A 243 9.54 -28.40 -2.28
CA LEU A 243 8.97 -28.53 -3.63
C LEU A 243 9.60 -29.65 -4.44
N GLY A 244 10.44 -30.47 -3.83
CA GLY A 244 11.06 -31.65 -4.43
C GLY A 244 10.35 -32.94 -4.06
#